data_f723edf9e930e38e7e05c3de996d27f5
#
_entry.id   f723edf9e930e38e7e05c3de996d27f5
#
_cell.length_a   1.000
_cell.length_b   1.000
_cell.length_c   1.000
_cell.angle_alpha   90.00
_cell.angle_beta   90.00
_cell.angle_gamma   90.00
#
_symmetry.space_group_name_H-M   'P 1'
#
loop_
_entity.id
_entity.type
_entity.pdbx_description
1 polymer ?
#
loop_
_entity_poly.entity_id
_entity_poly.type
_entity_poly.pdbx_seq_one_letter_code
_entity_poly.pdbx_strand_id
1 'polypeptide(L)'
;LLINKGEDLVLQAHFHPSGTTQEEISKIGIYFADRRPERESIEVQIPQSFGSLSGIEIPAGVEDYTLRESFILPVDVKAYATSPHAHYIGRQFELNAFLPAGEKRALLRVDDWDFAWQHLYQYQDPFLLPAGTRLESVIQWDNSAANPFNPPKQINWGPYSDDEMGSILLDVVAVNSLDEGKLNRALRDYRLMTLENLVVSQEDA
;
A
#
# COMPACT_ATOMS: atom_id res chain seq x y z
N LEU A 1 7.60 -14.30 -7.77
CA LEU A 1 8.91 -13.64 -7.86
C LEU A 1 9.81 -14.46 -8.77
N LEU A 2 10.45 -13.85 -9.76
CA LEU A 2 11.49 -14.49 -10.58
C LEU A 2 12.84 -14.23 -9.91
N ILE A 3 13.58 -15.27 -9.64
CA ILE A 3 14.96 -15.19 -9.13
C ILE A 3 15.87 -15.76 -10.23
N ASN A 4 16.73 -14.92 -10.81
CA ASN A 4 17.65 -15.34 -11.86
C ASN A 4 18.97 -15.85 -11.26
N LYS A 5 19.71 -16.61 -12.07
CA LYS A 5 21.05 -17.07 -11.67
C LYS A 5 21.97 -15.86 -11.42
N GLY A 6 22.53 -15.80 -10.23
CA GLY A 6 23.48 -14.74 -9.82
C GLY A 6 22.82 -13.54 -9.13
N GLU A 7 21.52 -13.59 -8.89
CA GLU A 7 20.84 -12.62 -8.02
C GLU A 7 20.97 -13.03 -6.56
N ASP A 8 21.05 -12.03 -5.68
CA ASP A 8 21.09 -12.21 -4.24
C ASP A 8 19.70 -11.98 -3.65
N LEU A 9 19.39 -12.70 -2.58
CA LEU A 9 18.23 -12.45 -1.73
C LEU A 9 18.67 -11.57 -0.56
N VAL A 10 18.10 -10.37 -0.46
CA VAL A 10 18.39 -9.44 0.63
C VAL A 10 17.20 -9.43 1.59
N LEU A 11 17.47 -9.71 2.87
CA LEU A 11 16.49 -9.55 3.96
C LEU A 11 16.71 -8.20 4.63
N GLN A 12 15.71 -7.34 4.59
CA GLN A 12 15.66 -6.13 5.41
C GLN A 12 14.80 -6.41 6.64
N ALA A 13 15.40 -6.31 7.83
CA ALA A 13 14.71 -6.55 9.09
C ALA A 13 14.58 -5.25 9.89
N HIS A 14 13.40 -4.99 10.42
CA HIS A 14 13.13 -3.88 11.33
C HIS A 14 12.90 -4.44 12.72
N PHE A 15 13.71 -4.01 13.69
CA PHE A 15 13.63 -4.47 15.06
C PHE A 15 13.13 -3.36 15.98
N HIS A 16 12.26 -3.73 16.90
CA HIS A 16 11.87 -2.88 18.01
C HIS A 16 12.73 -3.22 19.24
N PRO A 17 13.54 -2.28 19.80
CA PRO A 17 14.38 -2.54 20.95
C PRO A 17 13.56 -2.93 22.17
N SER A 18 13.86 -4.06 22.79
CA SER A 18 13.20 -4.55 24.01
C SER A 18 13.84 -4.05 25.31
N GLY A 19 14.97 -3.31 25.20
CA GLY A 19 15.77 -2.88 26.35
C GLY A 19 16.71 -3.95 26.93
N THR A 20 16.70 -5.15 26.37
CA THR A 20 17.57 -6.27 26.78
C THR A 20 18.26 -6.87 25.56
N THR A 21 19.46 -7.47 25.77
CA THR A 21 20.15 -8.21 24.72
C THR A 21 19.34 -9.44 24.36
N GLN A 22 19.00 -9.58 23.07
CA GLN A 22 18.30 -10.74 22.51
C GLN A 22 19.06 -11.25 21.28
N GLU A 23 18.94 -12.56 21.04
CA GLU A 23 19.45 -13.20 19.83
C GLU A 23 18.27 -13.47 18.91
N GLU A 24 18.42 -13.07 17.65
CA GLU A 24 17.44 -13.34 16.58
C GLU A 24 18.04 -14.29 15.57
N ILE A 25 17.29 -15.33 15.19
CA ILE A 25 17.65 -16.30 14.16
C ILE A 25 16.48 -16.43 13.18
N SER A 26 16.46 -15.57 12.17
CA SER A 26 15.46 -15.64 11.10
C SER A 26 15.72 -16.83 10.16
N LYS A 27 14.65 -17.48 9.73
CA LYS A 27 14.69 -18.53 8.70
C LYS A 27 13.81 -18.13 7.54
N ILE A 28 14.34 -18.22 6.32
CA ILE A 28 13.61 -17.93 5.09
C ILE A 28 13.35 -19.25 4.38
N GLY A 29 12.07 -19.57 4.16
CA GLY A 29 11.65 -20.67 3.31
C GLY A 29 11.35 -20.19 1.90
N ILE A 30 11.99 -20.77 0.89
CA ILE A 30 11.72 -20.48 -0.51
C ILE A 30 11.05 -21.70 -1.13
N TYR A 31 9.84 -21.50 -1.67
CA TYR A 31 9.09 -22.53 -2.37
C TYR A 31 9.14 -22.21 -3.87
N PHE A 32 9.80 -23.07 -4.63
CA PHE A 32 9.89 -22.91 -6.07
C PHE A 32 8.63 -23.43 -6.74
N ALA A 33 8.15 -22.69 -7.76
CA ALA A 33 7.09 -23.18 -8.61
C ALA A 33 7.62 -24.27 -9.56
N ASP A 34 6.81 -25.29 -9.85
CA ASP A 34 7.18 -26.39 -10.75
C ASP A 34 7.39 -25.91 -12.20
N ARG A 35 6.81 -24.77 -12.53
CA ARG A 35 6.93 -24.12 -13.84
C ARG A 35 6.95 -22.61 -13.72
N ARG A 36 7.59 -21.95 -14.68
CA ARG A 36 7.57 -20.48 -14.76
C ARG A 36 6.13 -19.99 -14.88
N PRO A 37 5.70 -18.98 -14.06
CA PRO A 37 4.42 -18.33 -14.24
C PRO A 37 4.28 -17.75 -15.66
N GLU A 38 3.11 -17.90 -16.26
CA GLU A 38 2.82 -17.30 -17.57
C GLU A 38 2.68 -15.79 -17.52
N ARG A 39 2.40 -15.26 -16.34
CA ARG A 39 2.16 -13.84 -16.07
C ARG A 39 2.82 -13.42 -14.77
N GLU A 40 3.24 -12.19 -14.73
CA GLU A 40 3.77 -11.59 -13.50
C GLU A 40 2.67 -10.85 -12.74
N SER A 41 2.68 -10.93 -11.41
CA SER A 41 1.85 -10.08 -10.56
C SER A 41 2.43 -8.67 -10.56
N ILE A 42 1.55 -7.69 -10.72
CA ILE A 42 1.88 -6.26 -10.65
C ILE A 42 1.18 -5.71 -9.42
N GLU A 43 1.94 -5.04 -8.58
CA GLU A 43 1.45 -4.40 -7.39
C GLU A 43 0.99 -2.97 -7.71
N VAL A 44 -0.29 -2.71 -7.47
CA VAL A 44 -0.88 -1.37 -7.57
C VAL A 44 -0.96 -0.79 -6.18
N GLN A 45 -0.04 0.10 -5.84
CA GLN A 45 -0.03 0.81 -4.56
C GLN A 45 -0.85 2.10 -4.66
N ILE A 46 -1.70 2.37 -3.68
CA ILE A 46 -2.50 3.60 -3.57
C ILE A 46 -2.49 4.08 -2.11
N PRO A 47 -1.99 5.29 -1.80
CA PRO A 47 -1.31 6.23 -2.70
C PRO A 47 0.03 5.71 -3.21
N GLN A 48 0.48 6.22 -4.34
CA GLN A 48 1.78 5.87 -4.96
C GLN A 48 2.95 6.64 -4.36
N SER A 49 2.69 7.76 -3.70
CA SER A 49 3.72 8.59 -3.10
C SER A 49 4.31 7.94 -1.85
N PHE A 50 5.63 7.97 -1.75
CA PHE A 50 6.41 7.45 -0.64
C PHE A 50 7.39 8.51 -0.14
N GLY A 51 7.78 8.42 1.12
CA GLY A 51 8.72 9.34 1.71
C GLY A 51 8.08 10.64 2.17
N SER A 52 8.89 11.65 2.40
CA SER A 52 8.45 12.99 2.80
C SER A 52 7.48 13.64 1.80
N LEU A 53 7.36 13.06 0.61
CA LEU A 53 6.44 13.49 -0.43
C LEU A 53 5.09 12.76 -0.40
N SER A 54 4.84 11.94 0.62
CA SER A 54 3.55 11.23 0.78
C SER A 54 2.40 12.15 1.17
N GLY A 55 2.68 13.38 1.63
CA GLY A 55 1.69 14.29 2.19
C GLY A 55 1.15 13.86 3.56
N ILE A 56 1.77 12.87 4.19
CA ILE A 56 1.39 12.44 5.55
C ILE A 56 2.02 13.40 6.56
N GLU A 57 1.21 14.36 7.00
CA GLU A 57 1.52 15.33 8.07
C GLU A 57 0.32 15.40 9.00
N ILE A 58 0.30 14.57 10.03
CA ILE A 58 -0.84 14.39 10.92
C ILE A 58 -0.68 15.27 12.14
N PRO A 59 -1.49 16.34 12.29
CA PRO A 59 -1.39 17.24 13.44
C PRO A 59 -1.69 16.53 14.76
N ALA A 60 -1.09 17.01 15.85
CA ALA A 60 -1.39 16.55 17.20
C ALA A 60 -2.87 16.80 17.54
N GLY A 61 -3.51 15.83 18.16
CA GLY A 61 -4.89 15.93 18.66
C GLY A 61 -5.99 15.68 17.63
N VAL A 62 -5.65 15.40 16.38
CA VAL A 62 -6.62 15.06 15.32
C VAL A 62 -7.01 13.59 15.43
N GLU A 63 -8.32 13.31 15.57
CA GLU A 63 -8.88 11.97 15.75
C GLU A 63 -9.17 11.25 14.41
N ASP A 64 -9.38 11.99 13.32
CA ASP A 64 -9.91 11.47 12.07
C ASP A 64 -9.15 11.98 10.83
N TYR A 65 -7.84 12.10 10.92
CA TYR A 65 -7.04 12.47 9.76
C TYR A 65 -7.26 11.47 8.63
N THR A 66 -7.68 11.95 7.47
CA THR A 66 -8.09 11.08 6.35
C THR A 66 -7.34 11.45 5.08
N LEU A 67 -6.68 10.46 4.48
CA LEU A 67 -6.09 10.56 3.15
C LEU A 67 -6.95 9.78 2.15
N ARG A 68 -7.26 10.42 1.01
CA ARG A 68 -7.98 9.81 -0.11
C ARG A 68 -7.17 9.95 -1.38
N GLU A 69 -6.98 8.85 -2.06
CA GLU A 69 -6.29 8.82 -3.35
C GLU A 69 -6.98 7.85 -4.31
N SER A 70 -6.78 8.07 -5.61
CA SER A 70 -7.36 7.20 -6.62
C SER A 70 -6.46 6.97 -7.81
N PHE A 71 -6.60 5.79 -8.40
CA PHE A 71 -5.91 5.39 -9.62
C PHE A 71 -6.90 4.77 -10.61
N ILE A 72 -6.80 5.13 -11.90
CA ILE A 72 -7.65 4.55 -12.94
C ILE A 72 -6.86 3.46 -13.67
N LEU A 73 -7.39 2.25 -13.65
CA LEU A 73 -6.81 1.12 -14.36
C LEU A 73 -6.82 1.35 -15.88
N PRO A 74 -5.66 1.38 -16.54
CA PRO A 74 -5.58 1.63 -17.98
C PRO A 74 -5.91 0.40 -18.84
N VAL A 75 -5.99 -0.78 -18.22
CA VAL A 75 -6.15 -2.09 -18.85
C VAL A 75 -7.02 -3.00 -17.99
N ASP A 76 -7.55 -4.06 -18.59
CA ASP A 76 -8.23 -5.11 -17.85
C ASP A 76 -7.25 -5.90 -16.99
N VAL A 77 -7.57 -6.07 -15.71
CA VAL A 77 -6.77 -6.85 -14.76
C VAL A 77 -7.62 -7.85 -13.99
N LYS A 78 -7.01 -8.93 -13.51
CA LYS A 78 -7.56 -9.78 -12.45
C LYS A 78 -6.92 -9.42 -11.12
N ALA A 79 -7.73 -9.15 -10.11
CA ALA A 79 -7.27 -8.90 -8.74
C ALA A 79 -7.16 -10.23 -7.97
N TYR A 80 -6.06 -10.41 -7.23
CA TYR A 80 -5.74 -11.64 -6.51
C TYR A 80 -5.65 -11.44 -5.01
N ALA A 81 -5.06 -10.33 -4.57
CA ALA A 81 -4.84 -10.06 -3.15
C ALA A 81 -4.76 -8.56 -2.88
N THR A 82 -4.90 -8.19 -1.61
CA THR A 82 -4.70 -6.81 -1.15
C THR A 82 -4.04 -6.81 0.22
N SER A 83 -3.27 -5.76 0.51
CA SER A 83 -2.56 -5.59 1.77
C SER A 83 -2.57 -4.12 2.19
N PRO A 84 -3.17 -3.77 3.33
CA PRO A 84 -3.06 -2.44 3.93
C PRO A 84 -1.76 -2.32 4.73
N HIS A 85 -1.23 -1.10 4.84
CA HIS A 85 -0.09 -0.78 5.68
C HIS A 85 -0.24 0.60 6.32
N ALA A 86 -0.03 0.68 7.63
CA ALA A 86 0.22 1.88 8.42
C ALA A 86 1.04 1.49 9.65
N HIS A 87 1.38 2.50 10.49
CA HIS A 87 2.01 2.24 11.78
C HIS A 87 0.98 2.26 12.92
N TYR A 88 1.39 2.72 14.12
CA TYR A 88 0.60 2.57 15.35
C TYR A 88 -0.69 3.39 15.39
N ILE A 89 -0.74 4.55 14.74
CA ILE A 89 -1.92 5.41 14.81
C ILE A 89 -2.88 5.22 13.62
N GLY A 90 -2.56 4.28 12.71
CA GLY A 90 -3.52 3.83 11.70
C GLY A 90 -4.81 3.36 12.36
N ARG A 91 -5.97 3.60 11.72
CA ARG A 91 -7.28 3.27 12.28
C ARG A 91 -8.16 2.49 11.30
N GLN A 92 -8.41 3.05 10.13
CA GLN A 92 -9.33 2.44 9.16
C GLN A 92 -8.75 2.47 7.74
N PHE A 93 -9.09 1.43 6.96
CA PHE A 93 -8.71 1.31 5.56
C PHE A 93 -9.89 0.88 4.72
N GLU A 94 -10.09 1.56 3.61
CA GLU A 94 -11.00 1.12 2.56
C GLU A 94 -10.30 1.16 1.21
N LEU A 95 -10.48 0.10 0.41
CA LEU A 95 -10.19 0.09 -1.01
C LEU A 95 -11.47 -0.23 -1.77
N ASN A 96 -11.88 0.68 -2.63
CA ASN A 96 -13.10 0.55 -3.43
C ASN A 96 -12.75 0.58 -4.92
N ALA A 97 -13.42 -0.24 -5.71
CA ALA A 97 -13.41 -0.18 -7.17
C ALA A 97 -14.73 0.39 -7.68
N PHE A 98 -14.65 1.44 -8.49
CA PHE A 98 -15.79 2.01 -9.22
C PHE A 98 -15.65 1.61 -10.69
N LEU A 99 -16.47 0.65 -11.11
CA LEU A 99 -16.41 0.08 -12.44
C LEU A 99 -16.99 1.05 -13.47
N PRO A 100 -16.57 0.99 -14.75
CA PRO A 100 -17.10 1.85 -15.80
C PRO A 100 -18.61 1.75 -16.00
N ALA A 101 -19.21 0.60 -15.67
CA ALA A 101 -20.65 0.38 -15.72
C ALA A 101 -21.43 1.01 -14.56
N GLY A 102 -20.76 1.70 -13.62
CA GLY A 102 -21.37 2.36 -12.47
C GLY A 102 -21.48 1.51 -11.20
N GLU A 103 -21.08 0.24 -11.24
CA GLU A 103 -21.03 -0.62 -10.06
C GLU A 103 -19.89 -0.16 -9.14
N LYS A 104 -20.15 -0.12 -7.81
CA LYS A 104 -19.15 0.02 -6.76
C LYS A 104 -18.92 -1.36 -6.13
N ARG A 105 -17.64 -1.75 -6.01
CA ARG A 105 -17.22 -2.98 -5.34
C ARG A 105 -16.22 -2.66 -4.24
N ALA A 106 -16.49 -3.07 -3.01
CA ALA A 106 -15.52 -3.02 -1.92
C ALA A 106 -14.48 -4.13 -2.13
N LEU A 107 -13.21 -3.76 -2.14
CA LEU A 107 -12.07 -4.68 -2.29
C LEU A 107 -11.40 -4.99 -0.95
N LEU A 108 -11.34 -3.99 -0.06
CA LEU A 108 -10.83 -4.12 1.30
C LEU A 108 -11.64 -3.21 2.23
N ARG A 109 -11.88 -3.69 3.45
CA ARG A 109 -12.31 -2.87 4.57
C ARG A 109 -11.70 -3.38 5.86
N VAL A 110 -11.00 -2.50 6.56
CA VAL A 110 -10.48 -2.71 7.91
C VAL A 110 -11.02 -1.57 8.76
N ASP A 111 -11.84 -1.89 9.76
CA ASP A 111 -12.49 -0.90 10.62
C ASP A 111 -11.70 -0.63 11.90
N ASP A 112 -10.82 -1.56 12.29
CA ASP A 112 -10.00 -1.48 13.49
C ASP A 112 -8.60 -2.02 13.15
N TRP A 113 -7.67 -1.11 12.86
CA TRP A 113 -6.32 -1.46 12.46
C TRP A 113 -5.50 -1.92 13.66
N ASP A 114 -4.80 -3.04 13.49
CA ASP A 114 -3.80 -3.53 14.43
C ASP A 114 -2.44 -3.60 13.73
N PHE A 115 -1.48 -2.81 14.19
CA PHE A 115 -0.11 -2.80 13.67
C PHE A 115 0.56 -4.19 13.73
N ALA A 116 0.21 -5.01 14.71
CA ALA A 116 0.72 -6.38 14.84
C ALA A 116 0.05 -7.37 13.85
N TRP A 117 -1.03 -6.96 13.19
CA TRP A 117 -1.80 -7.79 12.27
C TRP A 117 -1.76 -7.24 10.84
N GLN A 118 -0.60 -7.28 10.21
CA GLN A 118 -0.40 -6.82 8.83
C GLN A 118 -0.40 -8.02 7.88
N HIS A 119 -1.54 -8.28 7.25
CA HIS A 119 -1.72 -9.45 6.39
C HIS A 119 -1.90 -9.09 4.91
N LEU A 120 -1.44 -10.04 4.05
CA LEU A 120 -1.87 -10.14 2.67
C LEU A 120 -3.21 -10.90 2.64
N TYR A 121 -4.29 -10.22 2.27
CA TYR A 121 -5.62 -10.79 2.12
C TYR A 121 -5.80 -11.29 0.68
N GLN A 122 -5.81 -12.61 0.51
CA GLN A 122 -6.04 -13.23 -0.78
C GLN A 122 -7.54 -13.36 -1.04
N TYR A 123 -7.99 -12.99 -2.24
CA TYR A 123 -9.36 -13.25 -2.65
C TYR A 123 -9.55 -14.74 -2.93
N GLN A 124 -10.65 -15.30 -2.45
CA GLN A 124 -10.98 -16.71 -2.66
C GLN A 124 -11.02 -17.04 -4.16
N ASP A 125 -11.65 -16.17 -4.94
CA ASP A 125 -11.71 -16.25 -6.38
C ASP A 125 -11.18 -14.94 -6.98
N PRO A 126 -10.10 -14.98 -7.77
CA PRO A 126 -9.64 -13.81 -8.50
C PRO A 126 -10.72 -13.29 -9.46
N PHE A 127 -10.93 -11.99 -9.49
CA PHE A 127 -12.01 -11.38 -10.26
C PHE A 127 -11.50 -10.28 -11.20
N LEU A 128 -12.29 -10.05 -12.25
CA LEU A 128 -11.99 -9.04 -13.27
C LEU A 128 -12.29 -7.63 -12.76
N LEU A 129 -11.36 -6.72 -12.98
CA LEU A 129 -11.53 -5.29 -12.94
C LEU A 129 -11.24 -4.76 -14.36
N PRO A 130 -12.25 -4.27 -15.10
CA PRO A 130 -12.06 -3.82 -16.46
C PRO A 130 -11.28 -2.51 -16.53
N ALA A 131 -10.67 -2.23 -17.67
CA ALA A 131 -10.06 -0.95 -17.99
C ALA A 131 -11.04 0.20 -17.73
N GLY A 132 -10.54 1.32 -17.21
CA GLY A 132 -11.38 2.45 -16.79
C GLY A 132 -11.96 2.31 -15.37
N THR A 133 -11.75 1.19 -14.68
CA THR A 133 -12.09 1.08 -13.26
C THR A 133 -11.25 2.07 -12.45
N ARG A 134 -11.92 2.92 -11.66
CA ARG A 134 -11.27 3.80 -10.69
C ARG A 134 -11.16 3.08 -9.35
N LEU A 135 -9.93 2.82 -8.94
CA LEU A 135 -9.60 2.36 -7.60
C LEU A 135 -9.50 3.58 -6.69
N GLU A 136 -10.08 3.51 -5.50
CA GLU A 136 -10.03 4.59 -4.50
C GLU A 136 -9.64 4.00 -3.16
N SER A 137 -8.54 4.50 -2.58
CA SER A 137 -8.14 4.23 -1.22
C SER A 137 -8.62 5.33 -0.28
N VAL A 138 -9.04 4.93 0.91
CA VAL A 138 -9.33 5.82 2.03
C VAL A 138 -8.60 5.25 3.23
N ILE A 139 -7.71 6.05 3.81
CA ILE A 139 -6.92 5.67 4.98
C ILE A 139 -7.16 6.71 6.06
N GLN A 140 -7.43 6.25 7.27
CA GLN A 140 -7.68 7.12 8.43
C GLN A 140 -6.70 6.81 9.54
N TRP A 141 -6.29 7.88 10.23
CA TRP A 141 -5.43 7.82 11.41
C TRP A 141 -6.07 8.57 12.58
N ASP A 142 -5.77 8.10 13.78
CA ASP A 142 -6.14 8.75 15.04
C ASP A 142 -4.90 9.20 15.80
N ASN A 143 -4.61 10.51 15.77
CA ASN A 143 -3.52 11.12 16.52
C ASN A 143 -4.05 11.91 17.74
N SER A 144 -5.14 11.44 18.33
CA SER A 144 -5.75 12.07 19.51
C SER A 144 -5.15 11.56 20.83
N ALA A 145 -5.43 12.29 21.91
CA ALA A 145 -5.05 11.88 23.26
C ALA A 145 -5.75 10.58 23.72
N ALA A 146 -6.81 10.16 23.05
CA ALA A 146 -7.52 8.92 23.35
C ALA A 146 -6.84 7.68 22.76
N ASN A 147 -5.94 7.86 21.76
CA ASN A 147 -5.19 6.77 21.18
C ASN A 147 -4.12 6.26 22.17
N PRO A 148 -4.22 4.99 22.67
CA PRO A 148 -3.29 4.47 23.67
C PRO A 148 -1.89 4.22 23.14
N PHE A 149 -1.70 4.19 21.83
CA PHE A 149 -0.43 3.81 21.19
C PHE A 149 0.51 4.99 20.98
N ASN A 150 -0.01 6.22 20.99
CA ASN A 150 0.84 7.36 20.73
C ASN A 150 0.37 8.63 21.45
N PRO A 151 1.22 9.26 22.27
CA PRO A 151 0.88 10.57 22.83
C PRO A 151 0.77 11.59 21.70
N PRO A 152 -0.24 12.46 21.72
CA PRO A 152 -0.47 13.43 20.67
C PRO A 152 0.73 14.35 20.43
N LYS A 153 1.38 14.19 19.30
CA LYS A 153 2.41 15.05 18.73
C LYS A 153 2.16 15.14 17.24
N GLN A 154 2.70 16.14 16.56
CA GLN A 154 2.68 16.09 15.10
C GLN A 154 3.47 14.87 14.64
N ILE A 155 2.89 14.10 13.70
CA ILE A 155 3.49 12.91 13.13
C ILE A 155 3.62 13.13 11.63
N ASN A 156 4.81 12.88 11.12
CA ASN A 156 5.11 12.96 9.70
C ASN A 156 5.37 11.57 9.14
N TRP A 157 5.44 11.46 7.82
CA TRP A 157 5.89 10.24 7.18
C TRP A 157 7.30 9.87 7.66
N GLY A 158 7.50 8.60 7.98
CA GLY A 158 8.81 8.08 8.32
C GLY A 158 8.82 6.56 8.49
N PRO A 159 10.02 5.95 8.50
CA PRO A 159 10.18 4.50 8.56
C PRO A 159 10.11 3.91 9.97
N TYR A 160 10.11 4.75 11.01
CA TYR A 160 10.06 4.29 12.39
C TYR A 160 8.61 4.07 12.84
N SER A 161 8.41 3.19 13.82
CA SER A 161 7.05 2.84 14.31
C SER A 161 6.30 4.00 14.93
N ASP A 162 7.00 5.04 15.40
CA ASP A 162 6.44 6.28 15.96
C ASP A 162 6.33 7.43 14.95
N ASP A 163 6.79 7.22 13.73
CA ASP A 163 6.40 7.96 12.54
C ASP A 163 5.13 7.33 11.92
N GLU A 164 4.71 7.74 10.74
CA GLU A 164 3.56 7.12 10.11
C GLU A 164 3.80 6.82 8.62
N MET A 165 3.13 5.80 8.16
CA MET A 165 2.98 5.42 6.76
C MET A 165 1.51 5.19 6.46
N GLY A 166 1.16 5.06 5.19
CA GLY A 166 -0.18 4.65 4.77
C GLY A 166 -0.22 4.31 3.31
N SER A 167 -0.59 3.06 3.03
CA SER A 167 -0.83 2.58 1.67
C SER A 167 -1.73 1.37 1.66
N ILE A 168 -2.38 1.13 0.54
CA ILE A 168 -3.06 -0.12 0.24
C ILE A 168 -2.45 -0.67 -1.05
N LEU A 169 -2.01 -1.90 -1.02
CA LEU A 169 -1.47 -2.63 -2.14
C LEU A 169 -2.57 -3.53 -2.73
N LEU A 170 -2.69 -3.57 -4.04
CA LEU A 170 -3.57 -4.49 -4.76
C LEU A 170 -2.73 -5.29 -5.76
N ASP A 171 -2.64 -6.60 -5.55
CA ASP A 171 -1.97 -7.51 -6.45
C ASP A 171 -2.88 -7.85 -7.62
N VAL A 172 -2.43 -7.52 -8.81
CA VAL A 172 -3.17 -7.74 -10.06
C VAL A 172 -2.31 -8.43 -11.12
N VAL A 173 -2.99 -9.09 -12.03
CA VAL A 173 -2.40 -9.64 -13.26
C VAL A 173 -3.15 -9.06 -14.45
N ALA A 174 -2.45 -8.47 -15.40
CA ALA A 174 -3.07 -7.99 -16.63
C ALA A 174 -3.74 -9.16 -17.40
N VAL A 175 -4.98 -8.98 -17.87
CA VAL A 175 -5.69 -10.04 -18.61
C VAL A 175 -4.96 -10.39 -19.91
N ASN A 176 -4.39 -9.39 -20.58
CA ASN A 176 -3.55 -9.58 -21.75
C ASN A 176 -2.08 -9.27 -21.38
N SER A 177 -1.15 -10.19 -21.66
CA SER A 177 0.28 -10.00 -21.38
C SER A 177 0.89 -8.78 -22.10
N LEU A 178 0.36 -8.39 -23.25
CA LEU A 178 0.82 -7.21 -23.99
C LEU A 178 0.49 -5.90 -23.26
N ASP A 179 -0.44 -5.94 -22.32
CA ASP A 179 -0.88 -4.77 -21.53
C ASP A 179 -0.07 -4.55 -20.24
N GLU A 180 0.78 -5.51 -19.83
CA GLU A 180 1.64 -5.36 -18.63
C GLU A 180 2.51 -4.10 -18.71
N GLY A 181 3.13 -3.85 -19.88
CA GLY A 181 3.93 -2.65 -20.10
C GLY A 181 3.12 -1.35 -20.06
N LYS A 182 1.84 -1.37 -20.42
CA LYS A 182 0.94 -0.22 -20.34
C LYS A 182 0.56 0.08 -18.89
N LEU A 183 0.25 -0.97 -18.11
CA LEU A 183 -0.05 -0.84 -16.69
C LEU A 183 1.15 -0.28 -15.91
N ASN A 184 2.35 -0.84 -16.13
CA ASN A 184 3.57 -0.39 -15.47
C ASN A 184 3.94 1.06 -15.82
N ARG A 185 3.70 1.49 -17.06
CA ARG A 185 3.88 2.91 -17.43
C ARG A 185 2.90 3.80 -16.69
N ALA A 186 1.63 3.45 -16.65
CA ALA A 186 0.61 4.25 -15.99
C ALA A 186 0.87 4.39 -14.47
N LEU A 187 1.34 3.34 -13.81
CA LEU A 187 1.75 3.39 -12.40
C LEU A 187 2.94 4.32 -12.18
N ARG A 188 3.93 4.27 -13.07
CA ARG A 188 5.08 5.18 -13.01
C ARG A 188 4.65 6.64 -13.24
N ASP A 189 3.79 6.89 -14.22
CA ASP A 189 3.30 8.22 -14.54
C ASP A 189 2.45 8.78 -13.39
N TYR A 190 1.62 7.95 -12.75
CA TYR A 190 0.87 8.30 -11.55
C TYR A 190 1.80 8.73 -10.40
N ARG A 191 2.87 7.99 -10.16
CA ARG A 191 3.88 8.36 -9.15
C ARG A 191 4.53 9.70 -9.46
N LEU A 192 4.91 9.95 -10.73
CA LEU A 192 5.53 11.21 -11.14
C LEU A 192 4.58 12.39 -10.98
N MET A 193 3.31 12.26 -11.39
CA MET A 193 2.29 13.30 -11.22
C MET A 193 2.07 13.65 -9.74
N THR A 194 2.06 12.67 -8.85
CA THR A 194 1.92 12.90 -7.41
C THR A 194 3.12 13.68 -6.87
N LEU A 195 4.34 13.37 -7.34
CA LEU A 195 5.56 14.09 -6.96
C LEU A 195 5.56 15.54 -7.47
N GLU A 196 5.14 15.77 -8.71
CA GLU A 196 5.06 17.11 -9.30
C GLU A 196 4.06 18.01 -8.55
N ASN A 197 2.88 17.49 -8.20
CA ASN A 197 1.87 18.23 -7.45
C ASN A 197 2.36 18.66 -6.06
N LEU A 198 3.17 17.83 -5.40
CA LEU A 198 3.74 18.13 -4.09
C LEU A 198 4.84 19.20 -4.16
N VAL A 199 5.66 19.20 -5.20
CA VAL A 199 6.69 20.22 -5.41
C VAL A 199 6.04 21.59 -5.64
N VAL A 200 5.00 21.66 -6.47
CA VAL A 200 4.27 22.91 -6.75
C VAL A 200 3.61 23.47 -5.48
N SER A 201 3.02 22.60 -4.65
CA SER A 201 2.36 23.05 -3.41
C SER A 201 3.33 23.61 -2.36
N GLN A 202 4.62 23.27 -2.42
CA GLN A 202 5.65 23.81 -1.52
C GLN A 202 6.25 25.14 -2.02
N GLU A 203 6.13 25.45 -3.31
CA GLU A 203 6.57 26.74 -3.86
C GLU A 203 5.54 27.86 -3.64
N ASP A 204 4.27 27.51 -3.38
CA ASP A 204 3.17 28.46 -3.15
C ASP A 204 2.88 28.72 -1.66
N ALA A 205 3.64 28.11 -0.73
CA ALA A 205 3.49 28.24 0.73
C ALA A 205 4.61 29.04 1.37
#